data_bb1ef19afcbcccee1217c3cf814fa71c
#
_entry.id   bb1ef19afcbcccee1217c3cf814fa71c
#
_cell.length_a   1.000
_cell.length_b   1.000
_cell.length_c   1.000
_cell.angle_alpha   90.00
_cell.angle_beta   90.00
_cell.angle_gamma   90.00
#
_symmetry.space_group_name_H-M   'P 1'
#
loop_
_entity.id
_entity.type
_entity.pdbx_description
1 polymer ?
#
loop_
_entity_poly.entity_id
_entity_poly.type
_entity_poly.pdbx_seq_one_letter_code
_entity_poly.pdbx_strand_id
1 'polypeptide(L)'
;MSKAEDGEPRTILIVEDSLDFSNLMKFVIEDMGFAGVQFPVDEEDVVGWAKKYSPAVILMDLALRRKGGMQFIEELKADADTKEIPILIITGRELGPKEILSLQTKSVRYLRKGRVEMHEIKQAILEAASPKGIPAQQKAK
;
A
#
# COMPACT_ATOMS: atom_id res chain seq x y z
N MET A 1 6.68 6.58 16.86
CA MET A 1 6.52 5.51 16.10
C MET A 1 6.33 5.75 14.66
N SER A 2 5.48 6.60 14.19
CA SER A 2 5.23 6.79 12.77
C SER A 2 5.94 8.01 12.25
N LYS A 3 7.21 8.15 12.60
CA LYS A 3 7.98 9.31 12.18
C LYS A 3 9.26 8.90 11.51
N ALA A 4 9.67 9.71 10.54
CA ALA A 4 10.94 9.54 9.90
C ALA A 4 12.04 10.00 10.84
N GLU A 5 13.28 9.77 10.46
CA GLU A 5 14.39 10.10 11.33
C GLU A 5 14.50 11.58 11.61
N ASP A 6 14.00 12.42 10.72
CA ASP A 6 14.07 13.86 10.93
C ASP A 6 12.91 14.40 11.76
N GLY A 7 12.08 13.52 12.30
CA GLY A 7 10.96 13.95 13.12
C GLY A 7 9.68 14.19 12.37
N GLU A 8 9.72 14.17 11.05
CA GLU A 8 8.51 14.31 10.25
C GLU A 8 7.74 13.01 10.24
N PRO A 9 6.40 13.05 10.10
CA PRO A 9 5.64 11.81 10.00
C PRO A 9 6.06 11.02 8.76
N ARG A 10 6.11 9.72 8.92
CA ARG A 10 6.35 8.86 7.77
C ARG A 10 5.12 8.91 6.86
N THR A 11 5.33 8.74 5.58
CA THR A 11 4.30 8.90 4.57
C THR A 11 3.74 7.56 4.13
N ILE A 12 2.44 7.53 3.85
CA ILE A 12 1.81 6.39 3.21
C ILE A 12 1.17 6.91 1.94
N LEU A 13 1.51 6.30 0.82
CA LEU A 13 0.96 6.68 -0.48
C LEU A 13 -0.30 5.88 -0.73
N ILE A 14 -1.40 6.56 -1.07
CA ILE A 14 -2.70 5.93 -1.27
C ILE A 14 -3.03 5.96 -2.75
N VAL A 15 -3.11 4.79 -3.39
CA VAL A 15 -3.42 4.67 -4.81
C VAL A 15 -4.80 4.03 -4.91
N GLU A 16 -5.81 4.86 -5.03
CA GLU A 16 -7.21 4.46 -4.92
C GLU A 16 -8.08 5.43 -5.70
N ASP A 17 -8.88 4.92 -6.63
CA ASP A 17 -9.75 5.78 -7.45
C ASP A 17 -11.02 6.20 -6.73
N SER A 18 -11.52 5.42 -5.77
CA SER A 18 -12.70 5.82 -5.02
C SER A 18 -12.32 6.93 -4.07
N LEU A 19 -12.86 8.11 -4.31
CA LEU A 19 -12.52 9.26 -3.48
C LEU A 19 -12.94 9.04 -2.03
N ASP A 20 -14.11 8.43 -1.83
CA ASP A 20 -14.59 8.17 -0.48
C ASP A 20 -13.64 7.26 0.29
N PHE A 21 -13.19 6.18 -0.33
CA PHE A 21 -12.30 5.25 0.34
C PHE A 21 -10.90 5.86 0.53
N SER A 22 -10.45 6.61 -0.48
CA SER A 22 -9.15 7.29 -0.37
C SER A 22 -9.16 8.28 0.78
N ASN A 23 -10.23 9.06 0.91
CA ASN A 23 -10.34 10.03 2.00
C ASN A 23 -10.44 9.33 3.35
N LEU A 24 -11.16 8.22 3.41
CA LEU A 24 -11.26 7.45 4.64
C LEU A 24 -9.88 6.93 5.05
N MET A 25 -9.13 6.40 4.10
CA MET A 25 -7.80 5.88 4.41
C MET A 25 -6.87 7.01 4.87
N LYS A 26 -6.96 8.17 4.21
CA LYS A 26 -6.14 9.30 4.63
C LYS A 26 -6.44 9.69 6.07
N PHE A 27 -7.73 9.74 6.43
CA PHE A 27 -8.12 10.07 7.78
C PHE A 27 -7.56 9.04 8.78
N VAL A 28 -7.73 7.76 8.48
CA VAL A 28 -7.26 6.69 9.36
C VAL A 28 -5.75 6.72 9.51
N ILE A 29 -5.05 6.88 8.41
CA ILE A 29 -3.59 6.94 8.40
C ILE A 29 -3.08 8.10 9.23
N GLU A 30 -3.71 9.26 9.08
CA GLU A 30 -3.28 10.43 9.83
C GLU A 30 -3.60 10.31 11.30
N ASP A 31 -4.70 9.65 11.63
CA ASP A 31 -5.02 9.38 13.02
C ASP A 31 -4.01 8.44 13.66
N MET A 32 -3.35 7.60 12.85
CA MET A 32 -2.31 6.69 13.32
C MET A 32 -0.95 7.36 13.43
N GLY A 33 -0.81 8.61 12.99
CA GLY A 33 0.45 9.33 13.09
C GLY A 33 1.27 9.36 11.83
N PHE A 34 0.74 8.86 10.70
CA PHE A 34 1.42 8.94 9.41
C PHE A 34 0.88 10.14 8.63
N ALA A 35 1.60 10.52 7.59
CA ALA A 35 1.10 11.51 6.63
C ALA A 35 0.53 10.74 5.45
N GLY A 36 -0.71 11.01 5.06
CA GLY A 36 -1.34 10.33 3.93
C GLY A 36 -1.22 11.16 2.68
N VAL A 37 -0.69 10.59 1.61
CA VAL A 37 -0.57 11.26 0.31
C VAL A 37 -1.46 10.52 -0.68
N GLN A 38 -2.40 11.25 -1.27
CA GLN A 38 -3.34 10.65 -2.22
C GLN A 38 -2.80 10.79 -3.63
N PHE A 39 -2.61 9.66 -4.30
CA PHE A 39 -2.12 9.64 -5.67
C PHE A 39 -3.26 10.09 -6.59
N PRO A 40 -3.05 11.08 -7.46
CA PRO A 40 -4.16 11.58 -8.28
C PRO A 40 -4.69 10.52 -9.24
N VAL A 41 -6.01 10.57 -9.48
CA VAL A 41 -6.65 9.54 -10.31
C VAL A 41 -6.18 9.56 -11.75
N ASP A 42 -5.66 10.68 -12.22
CA ASP A 42 -5.18 10.77 -13.60
C ASP A 42 -3.69 10.50 -13.73
N GLU A 43 -3.00 10.32 -12.61
CA GLU A 43 -1.56 10.15 -12.65
C GLU A 43 -1.21 8.71 -12.99
N GLU A 44 -0.15 8.51 -13.74
CA GLU A 44 0.32 7.16 -14.08
C GLU A 44 1.74 6.89 -13.62
N ASP A 45 2.45 7.91 -13.15
CA ASP A 45 3.86 7.74 -12.76
C ASP A 45 3.98 7.38 -11.29
N VAL A 46 3.58 6.15 -10.96
CA VAL A 46 3.60 5.71 -9.57
C VAL A 46 5.04 5.62 -9.05
N VAL A 47 5.99 5.25 -9.91
CA VAL A 47 7.38 5.14 -9.49
C VAL A 47 7.93 6.52 -9.13
N GLY A 48 7.66 7.53 -9.94
CA GLY A 48 8.11 8.89 -9.63
C GLY A 48 7.54 9.41 -8.34
N TRP A 49 6.25 9.14 -8.09
CA TRP A 49 5.62 9.56 -6.85
C TRP A 49 6.20 8.82 -5.66
N ALA A 50 6.45 7.52 -5.80
CA ALA A 50 7.06 6.75 -4.72
C ALA A 50 8.46 7.25 -4.40
N LYS A 51 9.24 7.61 -5.42
CA LYS A 51 10.58 8.16 -5.19
C LYS A 51 10.50 9.51 -4.48
N LYS A 52 9.54 10.33 -4.88
CA LYS A 52 9.42 11.67 -4.31
C LYS A 52 9.07 11.62 -2.83
N TYR A 53 8.15 10.76 -2.46
CA TYR A 53 7.65 10.73 -1.09
C TYR A 53 8.28 9.68 -0.22
N SER A 54 8.97 8.71 -0.79
CA SER A 54 9.62 7.62 -0.04
C SER A 54 8.67 7.03 1.01
N PRO A 55 7.50 6.56 0.59
CA PRO A 55 6.51 6.12 1.58
C PRO A 55 6.95 4.90 2.34
N ALA A 56 6.48 4.80 3.57
CA ALA A 56 6.72 3.60 4.37
C ALA A 56 5.88 2.43 3.86
N VAL A 57 4.73 2.73 3.27
CA VAL A 57 3.81 1.73 2.71
C VAL A 57 3.08 2.38 1.56
N ILE A 58 2.76 1.58 0.54
CA ILE A 58 1.86 2.02 -0.52
C ILE A 58 0.59 1.21 -0.39
N LEU A 59 -0.55 1.88 -0.19
CA LEU A 59 -1.85 1.24 -0.22
C LEU A 59 -2.33 1.26 -1.65
N MET A 60 -2.71 0.11 -2.20
CA MET A 60 -3.01 -0.02 -3.62
C MET A 60 -4.31 -0.74 -3.84
N ASP A 61 -5.21 -0.14 -4.60
CA ASP A 61 -6.37 -0.85 -5.10
C ASP A 61 -6.00 -1.44 -6.47
N LEU A 62 -6.53 -2.60 -6.78
CA LEU A 62 -6.25 -3.22 -8.07
C LEU A 62 -7.21 -2.74 -9.16
N ALA A 63 -8.38 -2.25 -8.77
CA ALA A 63 -9.39 -1.84 -9.74
C ALA A 63 -9.27 -0.35 -10.05
N LEU A 64 -8.21 0.01 -10.76
CA LEU A 64 -7.99 1.40 -11.13
C LEU A 64 -8.40 1.60 -12.58
N ARG A 65 -8.80 2.82 -12.93
CA ARG A 65 -9.35 3.06 -14.24
C ARG A 65 -8.33 3.14 -15.35
N ARG A 66 -7.23 3.82 -15.14
CA ARG A 66 -6.31 4.09 -16.24
C ARG A 66 -5.33 2.97 -16.50
N LYS A 67 -4.88 2.32 -15.44
CA LYS A 67 -3.91 1.25 -15.58
C LYS A 67 -4.13 0.38 -14.36
N GLY A 68 -4.09 -0.89 -14.52
CA GLY A 68 -4.40 -1.77 -13.41
C GLY A 68 -3.40 -1.68 -12.29
N GLY A 69 -3.85 -1.95 -11.08
CA GLY A 69 -2.95 -1.95 -9.94
C GLY A 69 -1.83 -2.97 -10.08
N MET A 70 -2.10 -4.10 -10.73
CA MET A 70 -1.04 -5.09 -10.96
C MET A 70 0.09 -4.52 -11.81
N GLN A 71 -0.23 -3.69 -12.80
CA GLN A 71 0.79 -3.07 -13.62
C GLN A 71 1.61 -2.07 -12.80
N PHE A 72 0.96 -1.29 -11.94
CA PHE A 72 1.67 -0.39 -11.05
C PHE A 72 2.63 -1.17 -10.14
N ILE A 73 2.16 -2.31 -9.62
CA ILE A 73 2.99 -3.14 -8.76
C ILE A 73 4.23 -3.63 -9.51
N GLU A 74 4.04 -4.06 -10.76
CA GLU A 74 5.17 -4.51 -11.57
C GLU A 74 6.18 -3.39 -11.78
N GLU A 75 5.69 -2.18 -12.04
CA GLU A 75 6.59 -1.05 -12.25
C GLU A 75 7.36 -0.72 -10.99
N LEU A 76 6.69 -0.74 -9.84
CA LEU A 76 7.35 -0.46 -8.57
C LEU A 76 8.39 -1.52 -8.24
N LYS A 77 8.09 -2.77 -8.51
CA LYS A 77 9.00 -3.87 -8.19
C LYS A 77 10.19 -3.95 -9.16
N ALA A 78 10.04 -3.35 -10.34
CA ALA A 78 11.12 -3.36 -11.33
C ALA A 78 12.14 -2.25 -11.12
N ASP A 79 11.85 -1.27 -10.27
CA ASP A 79 12.73 -0.13 -10.09
C ASP A 79 13.56 -0.30 -8.82
N ALA A 80 14.87 -0.09 -8.92
CA ALA A 80 15.77 -0.34 -7.80
C ALA A 80 15.46 0.52 -6.58
N ASP A 81 14.91 1.71 -6.78
CA ASP A 81 14.63 2.62 -5.68
C ASP A 81 13.30 2.37 -5.01
N THR A 82 12.39 1.64 -5.66
CA THR A 82 11.05 1.45 -5.11
C THR A 82 10.70 0.00 -4.82
N LYS A 83 11.51 -0.95 -5.29
CA LYS A 83 11.13 -2.36 -5.19
C LYS A 83 11.02 -2.86 -3.76
N GLU A 84 11.67 -2.21 -2.81
CA GLU A 84 11.62 -2.65 -1.43
C GLU A 84 10.52 -1.97 -0.62
N ILE A 85 9.80 -1.02 -1.21
CA ILE A 85 8.72 -0.35 -0.49
C ILE A 85 7.57 -1.34 -0.31
N PRO A 86 7.09 -1.57 0.92
CA PRO A 86 5.99 -2.49 1.14
C PRO A 86 4.72 -2.02 0.44
N ILE A 87 4.01 -2.97 -0.16
CA ILE A 87 2.74 -2.68 -0.82
C ILE A 87 1.66 -3.49 -0.13
N LEU A 88 0.59 -2.81 0.27
CA LEU A 88 -0.57 -3.44 0.87
C LEU A 88 -1.75 -3.20 -0.05
N ILE A 89 -2.28 -4.30 -0.60
CA ILE A 89 -3.42 -4.19 -1.50
C ILE A 89 -4.70 -4.26 -0.69
N ILE A 90 -5.59 -3.29 -0.92
CA ILE A 90 -6.92 -3.31 -0.32
C ILE A 90 -7.88 -3.10 -1.48
N THR A 91 -8.57 -4.14 -1.89
CA THR A 91 -9.41 -4.08 -3.08
C THR A 91 -10.72 -4.81 -2.86
N GLY A 92 -11.77 -4.33 -3.53
CA GLY A 92 -13.07 -5.01 -3.47
C GLY A 92 -13.12 -6.19 -4.42
N ARG A 93 -12.13 -6.34 -5.28
CA ARG A 93 -12.13 -7.40 -6.27
C ARG A 93 -11.68 -8.72 -5.65
N GLU A 94 -12.36 -9.79 -6.01
CA GLU A 94 -11.94 -11.11 -5.58
C GLU A 94 -10.85 -11.60 -6.51
N LEU A 95 -9.77 -12.12 -5.95
CA LEU A 95 -8.62 -12.56 -6.73
C LEU A 95 -8.65 -14.06 -6.90
N GLY A 96 -8.23 -14.51 -8.09
CA GLY A 96 -8.10 -15.93 -8.34
C GLY A 96 -6.79 -16.48 -7.76
N PRO A 97 -6.66 -17.81 -7.74
CA PRO A 97 -5.47 -18.44 -7.14
C PRO A 97 -4.17 -18.01 -7.80
N LYS A 98 -4.16 -17.80 -9.11
CA LYS A 98 -2.93 -17.39 -9.79
C LYS A 98 -2.53 -15.97 -9.41
N GLU A 99 -3.53 -15.10 -9.27
CA GLU A 99 -3.25 -13.72 -8.87
C GLU A 99 -2.71 -13.68 -7.46
N ILE A 100 -3.32 -14.45 -6.56
CA ILE A 100 -2.86 -14.49 -5.17
C ILE A 100 -1.43 -15.01 -5.11
N LEU A 101 -1.14 -16.06 -5.86
CA LEU A 101 0.22 -16.61 -5.88
C LEU A 101 1.22 -15.58 -6.40
N SER A 102 0.85 -14.85 -7.45
CA SER A 102 1.71 -13.81 -8.00
C SER A 102 2.04 -12.75 -6.96
N LEU A 103 1.03 -12.34 -6.18
CA LEU A 103 1.26 -11.34 -5.14
C LEU A 103 2.16 -11.88 -4.04
N GLN A 104 1.95 -13.14 -3.67
CA GLN A 104 2.78 -13.74 -2.63
C GLN A 104 4.23 -13.84 -3.05
N THR A 105 4.48 -14.18 -4.33
CA THR A 105 5.86 -14.25 -4.79
C THR A 105 6.53 -12.88 -4.84
N LYS A 106 5.75 -11.81 -4.90
CA LYS A 106 6.28 -10.46 -4.87
C LYS A 106 6.30 -9.89 -3.46
N SER A 107 5.92 -10.67 -2.47
CA SER A 107 5.84 -10.24 -1.07
C SER A 107 4.86 -9.09 -0.89
N VAL A 108 3.75 -9.15 -1.60
CA VAL A 108 2.71 -8.14 -1.53
C VAL A 108 1.52 -8.72 -0.78
N ARG A 109 1.04 -7.98 0.21
CA ARG A 109 -0.06 -8.43 1.04
C ARG A 109 -1.39 -7.95 0.45
N TYR A 110 -2.44 -8.74 0.65
CA TYR A 110 -3.74 -8.49 0.05
C TYR A 110 -4.84 -8.58 1.10
N LEU A 111 -5.69 -7.56 1.15
CA LEU A 111 -6.89 -7.55 1.98
C LEU A 111 -8.10 -7.25 1.11
N ARG A 112 -9.24 -7.84 1.44
CA ARG A 112 -10.45 -7.67 0.66
C ARG A 112 -11.36 -6.63 1.31
N LYS A 113 -11.68 -5.54 0.57
CA LYS A 113 -12.61 -4.53 1.06
C LYS A 113 -13.94 -5.21 1.38
N GLY A 114 -14.54 -4.78 2.48
CA GLY A 114 -15.82 -5.33 2.86
C GLY A 114 -15.75 -6.67 3.55
N ARG A 115 -14.57 -7.28 3.59
CA ARG A 115 -14.37 -8.55 4.28
C ARG A 115 -13.41 -8.41 5.44
N VAL A 116 -12.77 -7.24 5.60
CA VAL A 116 -11.87 -6.99 6.72
C VAL A 116 -12.40 -5.84 7.54
N GLU A 117 -12.10 -5.87 8.83
CA GLU A 117 -12.49 -4.80 9.73
C GLU A 117 -11.42 -3.71 9.71
N MET A 118 -11.82 -2.50 10.11
CA MET A 118 -10.86 -1.39 10.11
C MET A 118 -9.64 -1.69 10.97
N HIS A 119 -9.83 -2.36 12.12
CA HIS A 119 -8.68 -2.66 12.97
C HIS A 119 -7.70 -3.62 12.28
N GLU A 120 -8.19 -4.47 11.39
CA GLU A 120 -7.31 -5.36 10.62
C GLU A 120 -6.51 -4.58 9.61
N ILE A 121 -7.11 -3.57 8.99
CA ILE A 121 -6.40 -2.71 8.05
C ILE A 121 -5.31 -1.94 8.79
N LYS A 122 -5.65 -1.37 9.95
CA LYS A 122 -4.67 -0.64 10.74
C LYS A 122 -3.50 -1.53 11.15
N GLN A 123 -3.80 -2.75 11.56
CA GLN A 123 -2.76 -3.68 11.96
C GLN A 123 -1.85 -4.02 10.78
N ALA A 124 -2.44 -4.24 9.61
CA ALA A 124 -1.66 -4.55 8.42
C ALA A 124 -0.76 -3.38 8.03
N ILE A 125 -1.25 -2.15 8.17
CA ILE A 125 -0.44 -0.98 7.88
C ILE A 125 0.75 -0.91 8.84
N LEU A 126 0.50 -1.12 10.13
CA LEU A 126 1.58 -1.07 11.11
C LEU A 126 2.62 -2.14 10.86
N GLU A 127 2.18 -3.34 10.50
CA GLU A 127 3.11 -4.42 10.21
C GLU A 127 3.93 -4.12 8.97
N ALA A 128 3.29 -3.60 7.93
CA ALA A 128 3.99 -3.27 6.70
C ALA A 128 4.99 -2.13 6.92
N ALA A 129 4.65 -1.18 7.77
CA ALA A 129 5.51 -0.02 8.02
C ALA A 129 6.63 -0.33 9.00
N SER A 130 6.63 -1.51 9.60
CA SER A 130 7.66 -1.89 10.56
C SER A 130 9.02 -1.89 9.88
N PRO A 131 10.07 -1.42 10.55
CA PRO A 131 11.41 -1.46 9.96
C PRO A 131 11.85 -2.86 9.54
N LYS A 132 11.25 -3.89 10.13
CA LYS A 132 11.57 -5.25 9.75
C LYS A 132 10.67 -5.77 8.67
N GLY A 133 9.81 -4.94 8.13
CA GLY A 133 8.90 -5.35 7.09
C GLY A 133 7.79 -6.22 7.65
N ILE A 134 7.48 -7.29 7.00
CA ILE A 134 6.41 -8.17 7.42
C ILE A 134 6.94 -9.58 7.61
N PRO A 135 7.95 -9.76 8.37
CA PRO A 135 8.50 -11.09 8.50
C PRO A 135 7.67 -11.97 9.39
N ALA A 136 7.01 -11.39 10.34
CA ALA A 136 6.32 -12.20 11.31
C ALA A 136 5.26 -13.07 10.71
N GLN A 137 4.46 -12.52 9.84
CA GLN A 137 3.44 -13.34 9.30
C GLN A 137 3.95 -14.34 8.35
N GLN A 138 5.05 -14.09 7.71
CA GLN A 138 5.62 -15.06 6.86
C GLN A 138 6.14 -16.21 7.65
N LYS A 139 6.70 -15.94 8.81
CA LYS A 139 7.19 -16.99 9.58
C LYS A 139 6.10 -17.76 10.18
N ALA A 140 5.06 -17.12 10.45
CA ALA A 140 4.04 -17.80 11.09
C ALA A 140 3.48 -18.80 10.28
N LYS A 141 3.81 -19.03 9.60
CA LYS A 141 3.24 -19.96 9.15
C LYS A 141 3.52 -20.68 8.61
#